data_5bf6ae946c627d7ba490ba312e116149
#
_entry.id   5bf6ae946c627d7ba490ba312e116149
#
_cell.length_a   1.000
_cell.length_b   1.000
_cell.length_c   1.000
_cell.angle_alpha   90.00
_cell.angle_beta   90.00
_cell.angle_gamma   90.00
#
_symmetry.space_group_name_H-M   'P 1'
#
loop_
_entity.id
_entity.type
_entity.pdbx_description
1 polymer ?
#
loop_
_entity_poly.entity_id
_entity_poly.type
_entity_poly.pdbx_seq_one_letter_code
_entity_poly.pdbx_strand_id
1 'polypeptide(L)'
;MLSMRKNVRIMHNYIKRAVASIEHQTVTKCRGSSVEQLHLPAPQVEILPGVRWGRFEEFFTPAFWISREWIDGGRSALANYAIGGSLREEVAACLLGGHGMPAEVGLAAFRRLRERGLLDGRCAQGVIESALAEPLAVSERRVKYRFPRTKARFVSLAMQRLNVEAAPTKSGRGLRDWLLTFYGIGPKTASWIARNAVHSDEVAILDIHLIRAGVLMGLFSPRQSVQRDYFRMEERLVSFARIVGMRLSRFDNMVWCYMRQLNRLALDAVAGMELDENIG
;
A
#
# COMPACT_ATOMS: atom_id res chain seq x y z
N MET A 1 57.08 -5.36 -15.56
CA MET A 1 56.27 -5.46 -14.32
C MET A 1 55.92 -4.12 -13.66
N LEU A 2 56.73 -3.06 -13.79
CA LEU A 2 56.42 -1.73 -13.19
C LEU A 2 55.26 -0.97 -13.84
N SER A 3 55.03 -1.14 -15.17
CA SER A 3 53.97 -0.44 -15.91
C SER A 3 52.56 -0.88 -15.53
N MET A 4 52.33 -2.18 -15.30
CA MET A 4 51.01 -2.70 -14.93
C MET A 4 50.56 -2.23 -13.55
N ARG A 5 51.46 -2.14 -12.56
CA ARG A 5 51.13 -1.64 -11.22
C ARG A 5 50.75 -0.16 -11.16
N LYS A 6 51.35 0.66 -12.06
CA LYS A 6 50.98 2.07 -12.20
C LYS A 6 49.57 2.25 -12.74
N ASN A 7 49.19 1.48 -13.77
CA ASN A 7 47.86 1.57 -14.38
C ASN A 7 46.72 1.09 -13.43
N VAL A 8 46.98 0.04 -12.65
CA VAL A 8 46.03 -0.44 -11.63
C VAL A 8 45.83 0.61 -10.55
N ARG A 9 46.90 1.32 -10.13
CA ARG A 9 46.81 2.38 -9.11
C ARG A 9 46.10 3.62 -9.61
N ILE A 10 46.28 3.97 -10.87
CA ILE A 10 45.57 5.08 -11.55
C ILE A 10 44.11 4.75 -11.71
N MET A 11 43.77 3.55 -12.13
CA MET A 11 42.40 3.08 -12.27
C MET A 11 41.70 2.98 -10.92
N HIS A 12 42.38 2.50 -9.88
CA HIS A 12 41.88 2.46 -8.51
C HIS A 12 41.61 3.85 -7.93
N ASN A 13 42.48 4.82 -8.20
CA ASN A 13 42.31 6.22 -7.82
C ASN A 13 41.25 6.93 -8.67
N TYR A 14 41.06 6.54 -9.93
CA TYR A 14 39.95 7.02 -10.78
C TYR A 14 38.60 6.49 -10.30
N ILE A 15 38.54 5.21 -9.96
CA ILE A 15 37.34 4.59 -9.36
C ILE A 15 37.05 5.20 -7.99
N LYS A 16 38.07 5.40 -7.14
CA LYS A 16 37.88 6.11 -5.84
C LYS A 16 37.44 7.56 -6.02
N ARG A 17 37.96 8.29 -7.02
CA ARG A 17 37.51 9.67 -7.32
C ARG A 17 36.11 9.68 -7.94
N ALA A 18 35.78 8.74 -8.83
CA ALA A 18 34.45 8.60 -9.40
C ALA A 18 33.42 8.23 -8.33
N VAL A 19 33.80 7.40 -7.34
CA VAL A 19 32.97 7.07 -6.19
C VAL A 19 32.90 8.25 -5.18
N ALA A 20 33.94 9.08 -5.08
CA ALA A 20 33.98 10.26 -4.22
C ALA A 20 33.24 11.49 -4.78
N SER A 21 32.82 11.46 -6.06
CA SER A 21 32.01 12.51 -6.70
C SER A 21 30.55 12.15 -6.87
N ILE A 22 30.06 11.16 -6.14
CA ILE A 22 28.62 10.92 -6.05
C ILE A 22 28.07 12.03 -5.14
N GLU A 23 27.55 13.08 -5.77
CA GLU A 23 26.88 14.18 -5.06
C GLU A 23 25.67 13.61 -4.29
N HIS A 24 25.81 13.47 -2.99
CA HIS A 24 24.71 13.14 -2.11
C HIS A 24 23.72 14.31 -2.05
N GLN A 25 22.44 14.00 -1.98
CA GLN A 25 21.40 14.98 -1.73
C GLN A 25 21.27 15.18 -0.22
N THR A 26 21.13 16.41 0.25
CA THR A 26 20.93 16.71 1.66
C THR A 26 19.62 17.43 1.88
N VAL A 27 18.74 16.80 2.63
CA VAL A 27 17.47 17.38 3.08
C VAL A 27 17.66 17.88 4.51
N THR A 28 17.29 19.12 4.77
CA THR A 28 17.44 19.75 6.09
C THR A 28 16.07 20.09 6.67
N LYS A 29 15.86 19.82 7.95
CA LYS A 29 14.68 20.29 8.70
C LYS A 29 15.08 20.90 10.02
N CYS A 30 14.32 21.89 10.47
CA CYS A 30 14.45 22.48 11.79
C CYS A 30 13.40 21.88 12.74
N ARG A 31 13.83 21.49 13.93
CA ARG A 31 12.94 21.03 14.99
C ARG A 31 13.27 21.80 16.29
N GLY A 32 12.48 22.85 16.54
CA GLY A 32 12.81 23.81 17.57
C GLY A 32 14.13 24.52 17.25
N SER A 33 15.09 24.44 18.13
CA SER A 33 16.46 25.00 17.96
C SER A 33 17.44 24.02 17.30
N SER A 34 17.04 22.78 17.02
CA SER A 34 17.93 21.78 16.41
C SER A 34 17.73 21.75 14.89
N VAL A 35 18.84 21.51 14.18
CA VAL A 35 18.87 21.27 12.74
C VAL A 35 19.21 19.81 12.52
N GLU A 36 18.34 19.10 11.83
CA GLU A 36 18.54 17.70 11.46
C GLU A 36 18.76 17.59 9.94
N GLN A 37 19.59 16.64 9.50
CA GLN A 37 19.87 16.40 8.09
C GLN A 37 19.65 14.94 7.73
N LEU A 38 19.06 14.73 6.56
CA LEU A 38 18.94 13.43 5.90
C LEU A 38 19.81 13.44 4.65
N HIS A 39 20.74 12.50 4.55
CA HIS A 39 21.57 12.31 3.36
C HIS A 39 20.97 11.20 2.50
N LEU A 40 20.67 11.54 1.25
CA LEU A 40 20.15 10.61 0.24
C LEU A 40 21.23 10.38 -0.83
N PRO A 41 21.25 9.22 -1.47
CA PRO A 41 22.12 8.98 -2.63
C PRO A 41 21.88 9.99 -3.76
N ALA A 42 22.84 10.08 -4.67
CA ALA A 42 22.70 10.93 -5.85
C ALA A 42 21.47 10.53 -6.71
N PRO A 43 20.84 11.49 -7.42
CA PRO A 43 19.61 11.26 -8.15
C PRO A 43 19.68 10.13 -9.19
N GLN A 44 20.83 9.92 -9.81
CA GLN A 44 21.06 8.91 -10.85
C GLN A 44 21.30 7.50 -10.30
N VAL A 45 21.50 7.33 -9.00
CA VAL A 45 21.73 6.02 -8.38
C VAL A 45 20.46 5.18 -8.45
N GLU A 46 20.58 3.95 -8.90
CA GLU A 46 19.47 3.00 -8.94
C GLU A 46 19.24 2.34 -7.58
N ILE A 47 17.97 2.26 -7.20
CA ILE A 47 17.48 1.53 -6.02
C ILE A 47 17.15 0.08 -6.41
N LEU A 48 16.49 -0.07 -7.55
CA LEU A 48 16.11 -1.30 -8.21
C LEU A 48 16.31 -1.13 -9.71
N PRO A 49 16.41 -2.19 -10.50
CA PRO A 49 16.52 -2.08 -11.95
C PRO A 49 15.46 -1.15 -12.53
N GLY A 50 15.90 -0.05 -13.15
CA GLY A 50 15.05 0.99 -13.74
C GLY A 50 14.39 1.96 -12.75
N VAL A 51 14.70 1.89 -11.45
CA VAL A 51 14.18 2.81 -10.43
C VAL A 51 15.33 3.61 -9.85
N ARG A 52 15.40 4.89 -10.18
CA ARG A 52 16.43 5.80 -9.67
C ARG A 52 15.93 6.58 -8.46
N TRP A 53 16.85 7.08 -7.64
CA TRP A 53 16.49 7.94 -6.52
C TRP A 53 15.75 9.19 -6.97
N GLY A 54 16.13 9.82 -8.08
CA GLY A 54 15.63 11.12 -8.49
C GLY A 54 15.99 12.22 -7.49
N ARG A 55 15.55 13.43 -7.72
CA ARG A 55 15.79 14.56 -6.81
C ARG A 55 14.69 14.65 -5.77
N PHE A 56 15.04 15.00 -4.54
CA PHE A 56 14.03 15.09 -3.46
C PHE A 56 13.08 16.30 -3.64
N GLU A 57 13.44 17.29 -4.44
CA GLU A 57 12.59 18.42 -4.82
C GLU A 57 11.60 18.08 -5.95
N GLU A 58 11.86 17.02 -6.71
CA GLU A 58 11.02 16.59 -7.82
C GLU A 58 9.89 15.70 -7.30
N PHE A 59 8.64 16.11 -7.54
CA PHE A 59 7.47 15.36 -7.13
C PHE A 59 7.51 13.91 -7.63
N PHE A 60 7.05 13.01 -6.78
CA PHE A 60 6.86 11.59 -7.05
C PHE A 60 8.13 10.77 -7.22
N THR A 61 9.33 11.33 -7.14
CA THR A 61 10.56 10.54 -7.13
C THR A 61 10.70 9.73 -5.83
N PRO A 62 11.46 8.63 -5.81
CA PRO A 62 11.80 7.95 -4.55
C PRO A 62 12.39 8.88 -3.49
N ALA A 63 13.33 9.76 -3.87
CA ALA A 63 13.93 10.73 -2.96
C ALA A 63 12.88 11.71 -2.38
N PHE A 64 11.91 12.14 -3.19
CA PHE A 64 10.78 12.95 -2.71
C PHE A 64 10.02 12.22 -1.61
N TRP A 65 9.60 10.98 -1.83
CA TRP A 65 8.81 10.24 -0.85
C TRP A 65 9.56 9.99 0.45
N ILE A 66 10.83 9.58 0.35
CA ILE A 66 11.69 9.36 1.52
C ILE A 66 11.89 10.64 2.32
N SER A 67 12.13 11.77 1.63
CA SER A 67 12.27 13.06 2.29
C SER A 67 11.01 13.51 3.00
N ARG A 68 9.83 13.28 2.40
CA ARG A 68 8.53 13.61 3.04
C ARG A 68 8.29 12.79 4.30
N GLU A 69 8.51 11.47 4.23
CA GLU A 69 8.38 10.61 5.42
C GLU A 69 9.29 11.09 6.57
N TRP A 70 10.52 11.44 6.24
CA TRP A 70 11.47 11.92 7.23
C TRP A 70 11.10 13.31 7.79
N ILE A 71 10.66 14.25 6.93
CA ILE A 71 10.23 15.59 7.35
C ILE A 71 9.01 15.50 8.26
N ASP A 72 8.02 14.72 7.88
CA ASP A 72 6.78 14.54 8.64
C ASP A 72 7.02 13.80 9.98
N GLY A 73 8.18 13.15 10.11
CA GLY A 73 8.65 12.54 11.35
C GLY A 73 7.72 11.43 11.86
N GLY A 74 7.05 10.72 10.92
CA GLY A 74 6.07 9.72 11.27
C GLY A 74 4.80 10.30 11.91
N ARG A 75 4.54 11.62 11.74
CA ARG A 75 3.27 12.27 12.15
C ARG A 75 2.05 11.70 11.44
N SER A 76 2.26 11.01 10.33
CA SER A 76 1.30 10.02 9.88
C SER A 76 1.23 8.98 11.00
N ALA A 77 0.51 9.36 12.07
CA ALA A 77 0.24 8.46 13.17
C ALA A 77 -0.06 7.11 12.52
N LEU A 78 0.50 6.03 13.06
CA LEU A 78 0.06 4.69 12.77
C LEU A 78 -1.42 4.68 13.13
N ALA A 79 -2.25 5.29 12.29
CA ALA A 79 -3.67 5.19 12.41
C ALA A 79 -3.89 3.68 12.39
N ASN A 80 -4.49 3.20 13.46
CA ASN A 80 -4.86 1.79 13.53
C ASN A 80 -5.91 1.60 12.44
N TYR A 81 -5.46 1.18 11.24
CA TYR A 81 -6.34 0.96 10.09
C TYR A 81 -7.18 -0.30 10.22
N ALA A 82 -6.99 -1.06 11.29
CA ALA A 82 -7.86 -2.16 11.62
C ALA A 82 -9.27 -1.62 11.90
N ILE A 83 -10.22 -2.07 11.10
CA ILE A 83 -11.63 -1.67 11.23
C ILE A 83 -12.28 -2.45 12.38
N GLY A 84 -11.82 -3.69 12.60
CA GLY A 84 -12.31 -4.58 13.64
C GLY A 84 -11.30 -4.83 14.77
N GLY A 85 -11.78 -5.40 15.87
CA GLY A 85 -10.96 -5.83 17.02
C GLY A 85 -10.37 -7.24 16.87
N SER A 86 -10.69 -7.95 15.78
CA SER A 86 -10.24 -9.32 15.51
C SER A 86 -10.15 -9.60 14.02
N LEU A 87 -9.42 -10.67 13.64
CA LEU A 87 -9.35 -11.12 12.24
C LEU A 87 -10.74 -11.34 11.63
N ARG A 88 -11.66 -11.90 12.41
CA ARG A 88 -13.07 -12.14 12.01
C ARG A 88 -13.78 -10.84 11.64
N GLU A 89 -13.65 -9.84 12.47
CA GLU A 89 -14.26 -8.53 12.26
C GLU A 89 -13.62 -7.81 11.08
N GLU A 90 -12.29 -7.91 10.92
CA GLU A 90 -11.57 -7.32 9.80
C GLU A 90 -12.01 -7.95 8.46
N VAL A 91 -12.14 -9.28 8.41
CA VAL A 91 -12.67 -10.00 7.24
C VAL A 91 -14.09 -9.54 6.90
N ALA A 92 -14.97 -9.47 7.91
CA ALA A 92 -16.35 -9.02 7.70
C ALA A 92 -16.42 -7.58 7.18
N ALA A 93 -15.67 -6.66 7.79
CA ALA A 93 -15.64 -5.25 7.42
C ALA A 93 -15.12 -5.07 5.97
N CYS A 94 -14.05 -5.76 5.62
CA CYS A 94 -13.49 -5.71 4.26
C CYS A 94 -14.43 -6.34 3.21
N LEU A 95 -15.13 -7.42 3.54
CA LEU A 95 -16.13 -8.02 2.65
C LEU A 95 -17.32 -7.10 2.41
N LEU A 96 -17.78 -6.38 3.43
CA LEU A 96 -18.91 -5.45 3.34
C LEU A 96 -18.58 -4.14 2.64
N GLY A 97 -17.32 -3.78 2.58
CA GLY A 97 -16.79 -2.68 1.78
C GLY A 97 -16.41 -3.10 0.36
N GLY A 98 -15.40 -2.40 -0.19
CA GLY A 98 -14.77 -2.71 -1.48
C GLY A 98 -15.35 -1.96 -2.66
N HIS A 99 -15.04 -2.46 -3.87
CA HIS A 99 -15.36 -1.76 -5.12
C HIS A 99 -16.85 -1.43 -5.26
N GLY A 100 -17.15 -0.17 -5.60
CA GLY A 100 -18.52 0.32 -5.80
C GLY A 100 -19.33 0.52 -4.51
N MET A 101 -18.69 0.42 -3.33
CA MET A 101 -19.30 0.67 -2.02
C MET A 101 -18.63 1.88 -1.34
N PRO A 102 -19.37 2.97 -1.04
CA PRO A 102 -18.83 4.05 -0.22
C PRO A 102 -18.36 3.53 1.15
N ALA A 103 -17.24 4.04 1.64
CA ALA A 103 -16.60 3.54 2.85
C ALA A 103 -17.54 3.60 4.07
N GLU A 104 -18.26 4.72 4.23
CA GLU A 104 -19.21 4.91 5.32
C GLU A 104 -20.40 3.93 5.29
N VAL A 105 -20.85 3.53 4.08
CA VAL A 105 -21.92 2.56 3.89
C VAL A 105 -21.44 1.15 4.27
N GLY A 106 -20.24 0.78 3.84
CA GLY A 106 -19.61 -0.48 4.23
C GLY A 106 -19.42 -0.59 5.74
N LEU A 107 -18.92 0.48 6.37
CA LEU A 107 -18.75 0.55 7.82
C LEU A 107 -20.09 0.49 8.58
N ALA A 108 -21.12 1.15 8.08
CA ALA A 108 -22.47 1.09 8.70
C ALA A 108 -23.04 -0.34 8.61
N ALA A 109 -22.85 -1.02 7.48
CA ALA A 109 -23.24 -2.42 7.32
C ALA A 109 -22.48 -3.33 8.29
N PHE A 110 -21.16 -3.15 8.43
CA PHE A 110 -20.33 -3.89 9.38
C PHE A 110 -20.81 -3.68 10.84
N ARG A 111 -21.00 -2.41 11.26
CA ARG A 111 -21.48 -2.10 12.61
C ARG A 111 -22.80 -2.79 12.91
N ARG A 112 -23.78 -2.73 12.00
CA ARG A 112 -25.07 -3.40 12.15
C ARG A 112 -24.94 -4.90 12.37
N LEU A 113 -24.14 -5.59 11.54
CA LEU A 113 -23.96 -7.04 11.70
C LEU A 113 -23.27 -7.38 13.02
N ARG A 114 -22.28 -6.58 13.43
CA ARG A 114 -21.58 -6.74 14.71
C ARG A 114 -22.52 -6.52 15.89
N GLU A 115 -23.26 -5.42 15.92
CA GLU A 115 -24.20 -5.06 16.99
C GLU A 115 -25.32 -6.10 17.14
N ARG A 116 -25.72 -6.74 16.04
CA ARG A 116 -26.74 -7.81 16.06
C ARG A 116 -26.15 -9.21 16.34
N GLY A 117 -24.86 -9.33 16.57
CA GLY A 117 -24.20 -10.61 16.83
C GLY A 117 -24.16 -11.56 15.62
N LEU A 118 -24.30 -11.04 14.39
CA LEU A 118 -24.42 -11.85 13.17
C LEU A 118 -23.07 -12.26 12.55
N LEU A 119 -21.96 -12.03 13.25
CA LEU A 119 -20.62 -12.37 12.80
C LEU A 119 -20.03 -13.62 13.48
N ASP A 120 -20.82 -14.38 14.23
CA ASP A 120 -20.36 -15.58 14.94
C ASP A 120 -20.19 -16.81 14.04
N GLY A 121 -20.67 -16.76 12.80
CA GLY A 121 -20.60 -17.86 11.82
C GLY A 121 -21.68 -18.94 12.02
N ARG A 122 -22.64 -18.73 12.90
CA ARG A 122 -23.78 -19.65 13.16
C ARG A 122 -25.05 -19.17 12.47
N CYS A 123 -25.11 -17.89 12.08
CA CYS A 123 -26.28 -17.30 11.47
C CYS A 123 -26.48 -17.79 10.03
N ALA A 124 -27.72 -18.10 9.68
CA ALA A 124 -28.11 -18.40 8.30
C ALA A 124 -27.90 -17.18 7.41
N GLN A 125 -27.48 -17.41 6.14
CA GLN A 125 -27.27 -16.34 5.16
C GLN A 125 -28.47 -15.39 5.06
N GLY A 126 -29.71 -15.91 5.06
CA GLY A 126 -30.93 -15.11 4.95
C GLY A 126 -31.10 -14.08 6.09
N VAL A 127 -30.65 -14.39 7.29
CA VAL A 127 -30.69 -13.45 8.43
C VAL A 127 -29.73 -12.29 8.18
N ILE A 128 -28.51 -12.58 7.70
CA ILE A 128 -27.53 -11.56 7.34
C ILE A 128 -28.05 -10.71 6.17
N GLU A 129 -28.67 -11.36 5.14
CA GLU A 129 -29.25 -10.68 3.99
C GLU A 129 -30.36 -9.71 4.41
N SER A 130 -31.29 -10.15 5.25
CA SER A 130 -32.37 -9.31 5.79
C SER A 130 -31.81 -8.11 6.56
N ALA A 131 -30.80 -8.32 7.41
CA ALA A 131 -30.16 -7.25 8.15
C ALA A 131 -29.46 -6.22 7.23
N LEU A 132 -28.90 -6.65 6.11
CA LEU A 132 -28.27 -5.77 5.14
C LEU A 132 -29.27 -5.08 4.20
N ALA A 133 -30.45 -5.69 3.97
CA ALA A 133 -31.50 -5.12 3.14
C ALA A 133 -32.23 -3.93 3.80
N GLU A 134 -32.24 -3.88 5.12
CA GLU A 134 -32.78 -2.75 5.85
C GLU A 134 -31.93 -1.48 5.58
N PRO A 135 -32.56 -0.28 5.41
CA PRO A 135 -31.82 0.96 5.22
C PRO A 135 -30.83 1.23 6.36
N LEU A 136 -29.57 1.50 6.00
CA LEU A 136 -28.48 1.82 6.93
C LEU A 136 -28.53 3.29 7.34
N ALA A 137 -28.28 3.59 8.60
CA ALA A 137 -28.02 4.95 9.05
C ALA A 137 -26.58 5.33 8.71
N VAL A 138 -26.40 6.34 7.87
CA VAL A 138 -25.10 6.88 7.46
C VAL A 138 -25.16 8.39 7.64
N SER A 139 -24.50 8.90 8.68
CA SER A 139 -24.68 10.28 9.13
C SER A 139 -26.18 10.58 9.36
N GLU A 140 -26.73 11.59 8.72
CA GLU A 140 -28.15 11.99 8.84
C GLU A 140 -29.07 11.32 7.79
N ARG A 141 -28.54 10.35 7.00
CA ARG A 141 -29.28 9.75 5.88
C ARG A 141 -29.56 8.27 6.11
N ARG A 142 -30.67 7.81 5.52
CA ARG A 142 -30.98 6.39 5.37
C ARG A 142 -30.55 5.93 3.98
N VAL A 143 -29.62 4.99 3.89
CA VAL A 143 -29.02 4.52 2.63
C VAL A 143 -29.31 3.04 2.44
N LYS A 144 -29.79 2.64 1.26
CA LYS A 144 -29.92 1.23 0.90
C LYS A 144 -28.54 0.63 0.61
N TYR A 145 -28.26 -0.51 1.21
CA TYR A 145 -27.05 -1.27 0.92
C TYR A 145 -27.15 -1.92 -0.48
N ARG A 146 -26.14 -1.74 -1.31
CA ARG A 146 -26.25 -2.04 -2.74
C ARG A 146 -26.32 -3.53 -3.09
N PHE A 147 -25.64 -4.38 -2.32
CA PHE A 147 -25.48 -5.80 -2.66
C PHE A 147 -25.78 -6.73 -1.48
N PRO A 148 -26.97 -6.66 -0.84
CA PRO A 148 -27.25 -7.39 0.39
C PRO A 148 -27.09 -8.90 0.24
N ARG A 149 -27.68 -9.51 -0.78
CA ARG A 149 -27.65 -10.96 -1.03
C ARG A 149 -26.22 -11.49 -1.27
N THR A 150 -25.47 -10.84 -2.16
CA THR A 150 -24.10 -11.27 -2.51
C THR A 150 -23.19 -11.14 -1.31
N LYS A 151 -23.26 -10.03 -0.59
CA LYS A 151 -22.41 -9.76 0.56
C LYS A 151 -22.79 -10.63 1.77
N ALA A 152 -24.08 -10.90 1.99
CA ALA A 152 -24.52 -11.85 2.98
C ALA A 152 -23.94 -13.25 2.74
N ARG A 153 -23.94 -13.71 1.49
CA ARG A 153 -23.32 -14.99 1.12
C ARG A 153 -21.82 -15.00 1.45
N PHE A 154 -21.09 -13.97 1.04
CA PHE A 154 -19.64 -13.90 1.30
C PHE A 154 -19.33 -13.87 2.80
N VAL A 155 -20.03 -13.04 3.57
CA VAL A 155 -19.85 -12.96 5.01
C VAL A 155 -20.22 -14.28 5.69
N SER A 156 -21.36 -14.89 5.37
CA SER A 156 -21.79 -16.16 5.97
C SER A 156 -20.75 -17.26 5.74
N LEU A 157 -20.28 -17.46 4.49
CA LEU A 157 -19.28 -18.45 4.16
C LEU A 157 -17.94 -18.18 4.87
N ALA A 158 -17.50 -16.93 4.90
CA ALA A 158 -16.26 -16.55 5.57
C ALA A 158 -16.35 -16.79 7.09
N MET A 159 -17.44 -16.41 7.73
CA MET A 159 -17.62 -16.59 9.18
C MET A 159 -17.71 -18.08 9.59
N GLN A 160 -18.38 -18.90 8.78
CA GLN A 160 -18.42 -20.35 8.99
C GLN A 160 -17.02 -20.96 8.88
N ARG A 161 -16.27 -20.58 7.87
CA ARG A 161 -14.92 -21.08 7.67
C ARG A 161 -13.95 -20.68 8.79
N LEU A 162 -14.06 -19.44 9.27
CA LEU A 162 -13.29 -18.95 10.43
C LEU A 162 -13.63 -19.66 11.76
N ASN A 163 -14.71 -20.44 11.82
CA ASN A 163 -15.04 -21.26 12.99
C ASN A 163 -14.32 -22.61 12.98
N VAL A 164 -13.96 -23.13 11.81
CA VAL A 164 -13.45 -24.49 11.65
C VAL A 164 -11.98 -24.54 11.22
N GLU A 165 -11.46 -23.45 10.63
CA GLU A 165 -10.08 -23.38 10.16
C GLU A 165 -9.25 -22.40 11.00
N ALA A 166 -8.05 -22.81 11.39
CA ALA A 166 -7.08 -21.94 12.05
C ALA A 166 -6.37 -21.07 11.00
N ALA A 167 -6.45 -19.76 11.15
CA ALA A 167 -5.78 -18.82 10.26
C ALA A 167 -4.25 -18.86 10.44
N PRO A 168 -3.45 -18.83 9.36
CA PRO A 168 -1.99 -18.83 9.43
C PRO A 168 -1.44 -17.44 9.78
N THR A 169 -1.60 -17.00 11.01
CA THR A 169 -1.26 -15.63 11.47
C THR A 169 0.23 -15.40 11.73
N LYS A 170 1.10 -16.38 11.49
CA LYS A 170 2.55 -16.24 11.68
C LYS A 170 3.25 -15.40 10.61
N SER A 171 2.64 -15.25 9.43
CA SER A 171 3.18 -14.50 8.29
C SER A 171 2.06 -13.74 7.59
N GLY A 172 2.31 -12.48 7.23
CA GLY A 172 1.36 -11.69 6.46
C GLY A 172 1.11 -12.27 5.08
N ARG A 173 2.15 -12.79 4.43
CA ARG A 173 2.04 -13.46 3.13
C ARG A 173 1.23 -14.76 3.25
N GLY A 174 1.50 -15.58 4.23
CA GLY A 174 0.74 -16.81 4.48
C GLY A 174 -0.73 -16.55 4.76
N LEU A 175 -1.02 -15.54 5.58
CA LEU A 175 -2.40 -15.12 5.86
C LEU A 175 -3.09 -14.57 4.60
N ARG A 176 -2.41 -13.74 3.80
CA ARG A 176 -2.93 -13.22 2.53
C ARG A 176 -3.28 -14.36 1.57
N ASP A 177 -2.39 -15.34 1.40
CA ASP A 177 -2.57 -16.47 0.47
C ASP A 177 -3.74 -17.36 0.90
N TRP A 178 -3.89 -17.59 2.19
CA TRP A 178 -5.04 -18.31 2.74
C TRP A 178 -6.34 -17.54 2.52
N LEU A 179 -6.36 -16.21 2.74
CA LEU A 179 -7.54 -15.36 2.53
C LEU A 179 -7.98 -15.30 1.06
N LEU A 180 -7.07 -15.47 0.10
CA LEU A 180 -7.42 -15.54 -1.33
C LEU A 180 -8.32 -16.73 -1.68
N THR A 181 -8.38 -17.75 -0.84
CA THR A 181 -9.27 -18.90 -1.02
C THR A 181 -10.70 -18.64 -0.54
N PHE A 182 -10.98 -17.45 0.01
CA PHE A 182 -12.32 -17.05 0.48
C PHE A 182 -13.13 -16.41 -0.65
N TYR A 183 -14.42 -16.75 -0.72
CA TYR A 183 -15.31 -16.11 -1.68
C TYR A 183 -15.41 -14.60 -1.46
N GLY A 184 -15.20 -13.83 -2.53
CA GLY A 184 -15.31 -12.38 -2.51
C GLY A 184 -14.08 -11.64 -1.98
N ILE A 185 -12.99 -12.34 -1.67
CA ILE A 185 -11.70 -11.77 -1.28
C ILE A 185 -10.73 -11.87 -2.45
N GLY A 186 -10.41 -10.70 -3.03
CA GLY A 186 -9.36 -10.57 -4.04
C GLY A 186 -8.02 -10.15 -3.44
N PRO A 187 -6.94 -10.06 -4.26
CA PRO A 187 -5.58 -9.78 -3.79
C PRO A 187 -5.47 -8.53 -2.91
N LYS A 188 -6.06 -7.40 -3.34
CA LYS A 188 -6.06 -6.15 -2.56
C LYS A 188 -6.70 -6.32 -1.18
N THR A 189 -7.86 -6.97 -1.14
CA THR A 189 -8.60 -7.19 0.11
C THR A 189 -7.85 -8.15 1.03
N ALA A 190 -7.28 -9.22 0.48
CA ALA A 190 -6.48 -10.18 1.24
C ALA A 190 -5.23 -9.54 1.85
N SER A 191 -4.50 -8.73 1.05
CA SER A 191 -3.33 -7.98 1.55
C SER A 191 -3.71 -6.94 2.60
N TRP A 192 -4.86 -6.28 2.45
CA TRP A 192 -5.38 -5.34 3.45
C TRP A 192 -5.64 -6.05 4.78
N ILE A 193 -6.41 -7.13 4.77
CA ILE A 193 -6.74 -7.89 5.98
C ILE A 193 -5.46 -8.42 6.62
N ALA A 194 -4.56 -9.04 5.85
CA ALA A 194 -3.31 -9.59 6.35
C ALA A 194 -2.44 -8.52 6.99
N ARG A 195 -2.25 -7.36 6.34
CA ARG A 195 -1.47 -6.25 6.89
C ARG A 195 -2.03 -5.78 8.23
N ASN A 196 -3.34 -5.58 8.32
CA ASN A 196 -3.97 -5.07 9.54
C ASN A 196 -4.00 -6.10 10.66
N ALA A 197 -4.31 -7.36 10.35
CA ALA A 197 -4.46 -8.41 11.36
C ALA A 197 -3.14 -8.84 12.01
N VAL A 198 -2.03 -8.82 11.27
CA VAL A 198 -0.73 -9.26 11.78
C VAL A 198 0.37 -8.18 11.69
N HIS A 199 0.00 -6.93 11.41
CA HIS A 199 0.90 -5.78 11.30
C HIS A 199 2.11 -6.02 10.39
N SER A 200 1.89 -6.72 9.27
CA SER A 200 2.93 -7.19 8.38
C SER A 200 3.30 -6.17 7.31
N ASP A 201 4.60 -6.04 7.06
CA ASP A 201 5.17 -5.33 5.91
C ASP A 201 5.57 -6.31 4.76
N GLU A 202 5.09 -7.58 4.78
CA GLU A 202 5.34 -8.60 3.75
C GLU A 202 4.39 -8.50 2.56
N VAL A 203 3.31 -7.74 2.69
CA VAL A 203 2.24 -7.57 1.70
C VAL A 203 1.94 -6.10 1.49
N ALA A 204 1.50 -5.71 0.29
CA ALA A 204 1.15 -4.34 -0.05
C ALA A 204 -0.31 -4.21 -0.50
N ILE A 205 -0.93 -3.07 -0.20
CA ILE A 205 -2.29 -2.75 -0.64
C ILE A 205 -2.19 -1.89 -1.89
N LEU A 206 -2.22 -2.51 -3.07
CA LEU A 206 -2.15 -1.81 -4.34
C LEU A 206 -3.48 -1.11 -4.65
N ASP A 207 -3.66 0.06 -4.09
CA ASP A 207 -4.76 0.94 -4.45
C ASP A 207 -4.37 1.89 -5.60
N ILE A 208 -5.34 2.64 -6.10
CA ILE A 208 -5.12 3.54 -7.24
C ILE A 208 -4.06 4.62 -6.96
N HIS A 209 -3.94 5.08 -5.72
CA HIS A 209 -2.97 6.09 -5.33
C HIS A 209 -1.56 5.52 -5.31
N LEU A 210 -1.40 4.34 -4.72
CA LEU A 210 -0.11 3.66 -4.65
C LEU A 210 0.35 3.17 -6.04
N ILE A 211 -0.58 2.73 -6.88
CA ILE A 211 -0.26 2.36 -8.27
C ILE A 211 0.24 3.56 -9.05
N ARG A 212 -0.45 4.70 -9.02
CA ARG A 212 -0.03 5.93 -9.69
C ARG A 212 1.34 6.42 -9.19
N ALA A 213 1.53 6.46 -7.87
CA ALA A 213 2.83 6.82 -7.30
C ALA A 213 3.94 5.86 -7.75
N GLY A 214 3.64 4.56 -7.80
CA GLY A 214 4.59 3.54 -8.27
C GLY A 214 4.96 3.68 -9.75
N VAL A 215 4.01 4.06 -10.62
CA VAL A 215 4.29 4.37 -12.02
C VAL A 215 5.18 5.61 -12.12
N LEU A 216 4.86 6.68 -11.41
CA LEU A 216 5.63 7.92 -11.43
C LEU A 216 7.04 7.76 -10.85
N MET A 217 7.25 6.83 -9.92
CA MET A 217 8.57 6.46 -9.41
C MET A 217 9.38 5.57 -10.37
N GLY A 218 8.79 5.09 -11.48
CA GLY A 218 9.39 4.04 -12.31
C GLY A 218 9.37 2.64 -11.67
N LEU A 219 8.66 2.49 -10.55
CA LEU A 219 8.53 1.21 -9.86
C LEU A 219 7.60 0.26 -10.61
N PHE A 220 6.56 0.78 -11.25
CA PHE A 220 5.62 0.04 -12.06
C PHE A 220 5.64 0.54 -13.50
N SER A 221 5.44 -0.35 -14.47
CA SER A 221 5.18 0.04 -15.85
C SER A 221 3.73 0.53 -15.99
N PRO A 222 3.45 1.57 -16.78
CA PRO A 222 2.08 1.98 -17.12
C PRO A 222 1.24 0.86 -17.74
N ARG A 223 1.88 -0.12 -18.39
CA ARG A 223 1.23 -1.29 -19.03
C ARG A 223 0.83 -2.40 -18.05
N GLN A 224 1.31 -2.35 -16.80
CA GLN A 224 0.92 -3.32 -15.77
C GLN A 224 -0.50 -3.04 -15.27
N SER A 225 -1.23 -4.12 -14.97
CA SER A 225 -2.56 -4.03 -14.38
C SER A 225 -2.66 -4.89 -13.13
N VAL A 226 -3.38 -4.42 -12.13
CA VAL A 226 -3.61 -5.18 -10.88
C VAL A 226 -4.38 -6.49 -11.10
N GLN A 227 -5.12 -6.61 -12.19
CA GLN A 227 -5.83 -7.84 -12.53
C GLN A 227 -4.87 -8.97 -12.93
N ARG A 228 -3.75 -8.65 -13.57
CA ARG A 228 -2.78 -9.63 -14.08
C ARG A 228 -1.50 -9.68 -13.27
N ASP A 229 -1.04 -8.53 -12.78
CA ASP A 229 0.33 -8.34 -12.31
C ASP A 229 0.43 -8.05 -10.81
N TYR A 230 -0.69 -8.19 -10.05
CA TYR A 230 -0.76 -7.77 -8.65
C TYR A 230 0.45 -8.24 -7.81
N PHE A 231 0.71 -9.53 -7.80
CA PHE A 231 1.76 -10.09 -6.94
C PHE A 231 3.17 -9.67 -7.36
N ARG A 232 3.40 -9.50 -8.66
CA ARG A 232 4.66 -8.98 -9.18
C ARG A 232 4.88 -7.53 -8.77
N MET A 233 3.83 -6.71 -8.84
CA MET A 233 3.86 -5.32 -8.39
C MET A 233 4.03 -5.24 -6.87
N GLU A 234 3.30 -6.05 -6.11
CA GLU A 234 3.42 -6.16 -4.65
C GLU A 234 4.86 -6.49 -4.24
N GLU A 235 5.45 -7.54 -4.82
CA GLU A 235 6.82 -7.97 -4.50
C GLU A 235 7.85 -6.88 -4.80
N ARG A 236 7.68 -6.17 -5.93
CA ARG A 236 8.55 -5.07 -6.30
C ARG A 236 8.46 -3.90 -5.31
N LEU A 237 7.25 -3.57 -4.84
CA LEU A 237 7.04 -2.53 -3.83
C LEU A 237 7.58 -2.94 -2.45
N VAL A 238 7.38 -4.19 -2.03
CA VAL A 238 7.94 -4.73 -0.78
C VAL A 238 9.47 -4.69 -0.83
N SER A 239 10.07 -5.07 -1.97
CA SER A 239 11.52 -5.02 -2.18
C SER A 239 12.04 -3.56 -2.12
N PHE A 240 11.35 -2.64 -2.77
CA PHE A 240 11.66 -1.21 -2.69
C PHE A 240 11.66 -0.72 -1.24
N ALA A 241 10.57 -0.92 -0.52
CA ALA A 241 10.44 -0.48 0.87
C ALA A 241 11.55 -1.04 1.78
N ARG A 242 11.92 -2.32 1.57
CA ARG A 242 13.01 -2.97 2.31
C ARG A 242 14.37 -2.33 2.01
N ILE A 243 14.68 -2.05 0.73
CA ILE A 243 15.96 -1.47 0.31
C ILE A 243 16.11 -0.05 0.87
N VAL A 244 15.06 0.75 0.83
CA VAL A 244 15.10 2.12 1.36
C VAL A 244 14.91 2.20 2.88
N GLY A 245 14.77 1.06 3.56
CA GLY A 245 14.65 0.98 5.02
C GLY A 245 13.35 1.54 5.58
N MET A 246 12.28 1.56 4.79
CA MET A 246 10.98 2.11 5.18
C MET A 246 9.95 1.02 5.46
N ARG A 247 9.17 1.18 6.52
CA ARG A 247 8.02 0.31 6.76
C ARG A 247 6.96 0.56 5.69
N LEU A 248 6.53 -0.52 5.03
CA LEU A 248 5.59 -0.44 3.92
C LEU A 248 4.24 0.16 4.33
N SER A 249 3.77 -0.15 5.53
CA SER A 249 2.54 0.42 6.10
C SER A 249 2.60 1.94 6.26
N ARG A 250 3.78 2.49 6.61
CA ARG A 250 3.99 3.95 6.72
C ARG A 250 4.07 4.59 5.34
N PHE A 251 4.79 3.96 4.41
CA PHE A 251 4.91 4.41 3.04
C PHE A 251 3.55 4.51 2.36
N ASP A 252 2.75 3.45 2.43
CA ASP A 252 1.40 3.38 1.87
C ASP A 252 0.50 4.51 2.40
N ASN A 253 0.47 4.69 3.71
CA ASN A 253 -0.33 5.77 4.31
C ASN A 253 0.10 7.16 3.85
N MET A 254 1.39 7.42 3.85
CA MET A 254 1.93 8.70 3.40
C MET A 254 1.57 8.95 1.93
N VAL A 255 1.83 7.98 1.05
CA VAL A 255 1.48 8.07 -0.37
C VAL A 255 -0.01 8.33 -0.54
N TRP A 256 -0.88 7.60 0.19
CA TRP A 256 -2.33 7.80 0.12
C TRP A 256 -2.75 9.23 0.52
N CYS A 257 -2.18 9.76 1.61
CA CYS A 257 -2.46 11.12 2.07
C CYS A 257 -2.03 12.18 1.04
N TYR A 258 -0.80 12.08 0.54
CA TYR A 258 -0.27 13.04 -0.43
C TYR A 258 -0.95 12.94 -1.80
N MET A 259 -1.15 11.74 -2.32
CA MET A 259 -1.76 11.53 -3.62
C MET A 259 -3.22 11.99 -3.69
N ARG A 260 -3.94 12.01 -2.58
CA ARG A 260 -5.27 12.62 -2.54
C ARG A 260 -5.22 14.13 -2.73
N GLN A 261 -4.20 14.79 -2.21
CA GLN A 261 -4.00 16.24 -2.34
C GLN A 261 -3.43 16.59 -3.72
N LEU A 262 -2.50 15.79 -4.21
CA LEU A 262 -1.80 15.98 -5.49
C LEU A 262 -2.50 15.28 -6.67
N ASN A 263 -3.74 14.84 -6.52
CA ASN A 263 -4.43 13.96 -7.47
C ASN A 263 -4.41 14.49 -8.92
N ARG A 264 -4.67 15.78 -9.14
CA ARG A 264 -4.65 16.38 -10.48
C ARG A 264 -3.24 16.39 -11.08
N LEU A 265 -2.24 16.82 -10.30
CA LEU A 265 -0.84 16.84 -10.73
C LEU A 265 -0.34 15.43 -11.08
N ALA A 266 -0.72 14.43 -10.28
CA ALA A 266 -0.36 13.04 -10.54
C ALA A 266 -1.02 12.48 -11.81
N LEU A 267 -2.26 12.85 -12.10
CA LEU A 267 -2.95 12.44 -13.32
C LEU A 267 -2.30 13.06 -14.56
N ASP A 268 -1.99 14.35 -14.51
CA ASP A 268 -1.33 15.06 -15.61
C ASP A 268 0.06 14.48 -15.88
N ALA A 269 0.81 14.13 -14.83
CA ALA A 269 2.13 13.51 -14.96
C ALA A 269 2.07 12.09 -15.56
N VAL A 270 1.10 11.27 -15.16
CA VAL A 270 0.92 9.92 -15.76
C VAL A 270 0.51 10.02 -17.22
N ALA A 271 -0.40 10.93 -17.57
CA ALA A 271 -0.80 11.15 -18.96
C ALA A 271 0.36 11.61 -19.85
N GLY A 272 1.27 12.43 -19.32
CA GLY A 272 2.51 12.81 -20.01
C GLY A 272 3.42 11.61 -20.31
N MET A 273 3.57 10.66 -19.39
CA MET A 273 4.37 9.44 -19.59
C MET A 273 3.80 8.52 -20.67
N GLU A 274 2.46 8.40 -20.75
CA GLU A 274 1.80 7.59 -21.80
C GLU A 274 1.97 8.20 -23.20
N LEU A 275 2.07 9.52 -23.33
CA LEU A 275 2.32 10.21 -24.57
C LEU A 275 3.77 10.03 -25.04
N ASP A 276 4.73 10.10 -24.12
CA ASP A 276 6.16 9.92 -24.44
C ASP A 276 6.50 8.48 -24.91
N GLU A 277 5.81 7.46 -24.33
CA GLU A 277 5.98 6.06 -24.78
C GLU A 277 5.38 5.79 -26.19
N ASN A 278 4.45 6.62 -26.66
CA ASN A 278 3.85 6.46 -28.00
C ASN A 278 4.63 7.21 -29.10
N ILE A 279 5.60 8.03 -28.77
CA ILE A 279 6.42 8.81 -29.73
C ILE A 279 7.79 8.13 -29.96
N GLY A 280 8.19 7.15 -29.19
CA GLY A 280 9.44 6.38 -29.33
C GLY A 280 9.20 5.02 -29.96
#